data_b7893fe9f3ddf36d88f17f3781fb2629
#
_entry.id   b7893fe9f3ddf36d88f17f3781fb2629
#
_cell.length_a   1.000
_cell.length_b   1.000
_cell.length_c   1.000
_cell.angle_alpha   90.00
_cell.angle_beta   90.00
_cell.angle_gamma   90.00
#
_symmetry.space_group_name_H-M   'P 1'
#
loop_
_entity.id
_entity.type
_entity.pdbx_description
1 polymer ?
#
loop_
_entity_poly.entity_id
_entity_poly.type
_entity_poly.pdbx_seq_one_letter_code
_entity_poly.pdbx_strand_id
1 'polypeptide(L)'
;DTEDKVVAFFDDFQPKGTIIDSIPVIGGTNDILDEYSKKSFDELLIGVGYNHMNTRKMLFEKYHNDIPFYKFIHSSCYVDPSAEIGAGTVIYPRCVIDQNVKIGNNVLINISSSIAHDTTIGTHSFISPCVSIAGFVDIKEQCIIGINSIIIDNISITEGTRTGGGTVVIKNIEEKGLYVGNPARFVK
;
A
#
# COMPACT_ATOMS: atom_id res chain seq x y z
N ASP A 1 -14.50 3.14 11.45
CA ASP A 1 -15.19 3.38 10.17
C ASP A 1 -15.77 2.08 9.54
N THR A 2 -15.47 0.93 10.08
CA THR A 2 -16.01 -0.36 9.65
C THR A 2 -16.64 -1.07 10.85
N GLU A 3 -17.49 -2.07 10.63
CA GLU A 3 -17.98 -2.97 11.68
C GLU A 3 -16.92 -3.98 12.11
N ASP A 4 -15.84 -4.11 11.33
CA ASP A 4 -14.73 -5.01 11.58
C ASP A 4 -13.89 -4.54 12.76
N LYS A 5 -13.31 -5.50 13.48
CA LYS A 5 -12.56 -5.23 14.69
C LYS A 5 -11.17 -5.82 14.59
N VAL A 6 -10.17 -5.05 15.01
CA VAL A 6 -8.84 -5.59 15.30
C VAL A 6 -8.94 -6.41 16.58
N VAL A 7 -8.73 -7.71 16.49
CA VAL A 7 -8.88 -8.65 17.62
C VAL A 7 -7.56 -9.01 18.28
N ALA A 8 -6.45 -8.91 17.53
CA ALA A 8 -5.13 -9.27 18.02
C ALA A 8 -4.02 -8.62 17.19
N PHE A 9 -2.81 -8.56 17.77
CA PHE A 9 -1.58 -8.26 17.08
C PHE A 9 -0.65 -9.46 17.04
N PHE A 10 0.12 -9.57 15.96
CA PHE A 10 1.32 -10.39 15.84
C PHE A 10 2.52 -9.46 15.77
N ASP A 11 3.46 -9.59 16.70
CA ASP A 11 4.63 -8.71 16.80
C ASP A 11 5.84 -9.51 17.27
N ASP A 12 6.93 -9.49 16.50
CA ASP A 12 8.16 -10.23 16.82
C ASP A 12 9.01 -9.54 17.89
N PHE A 13 8.67 -8.30 18.26
CA PHE A 13 9.42 -7.47 19.23
C PHE A 13 8.69 -7.30 20.57
N GLN A 14 7.41 -7.64 20.63
CA GLN A 14 6.59 -7.55 21.83
C GLN A 14 6.30 -8.94 22.41
N PRO A 15 6.42 -9.14 23.74
CA PRO A 15 6.06 -10.41 24.36
C PRO A 15 4.59 -10.76 24.14
N LYS A 16 4.31 -12.05 23.93
CA LYS A 16 2.94 -12.57 23.90
C LYS A 16 2.23 -12.22 25.22
N GLY A 17 1.00 -11.71 25.11
CA GLY A 17 0.21 -11.20 26.25
C GLY A 17 0.35 -9.70 26.51
N THR A 18 1.25 -9.01 25.82
CA THR A 18 1.30 -7.53 25.86
C THR A 18 -0.02 -6.97 25.32
N ILE A 19 -0.54 -5.92 25.98
CA ILE A 19 -1.76 -5.23 25.56
C ILE A 19 -1.37 -3.89 24.92
N ILE A 20 -1.78 -3.67 23.69
CA ILE A 20 -1.60 -2.43 22.93
C ILE A 20 -2.99 -1.90 22.58
N ASP A 21 -3.33 -0.70 23.05
CA ASP A 21 -4.66 -0.08 22.84
C ASP A 21 -5.84 -1.02 23.12
N SER A 22 -5.76 -1.77 24.22
CA SER A 22 -6.73 -2.78 24.66
C SER A 22 -6.80 -4.06 23.79
N ILE A 23 -5.87 -4.24 22.86
CA ILE A 23 -5.77 -5.40 21.97
C ILE A 23 -4.54 -6.22 22.35
N PRO A 24 -4.67 -7.57 22.50
CA PRO A 24 -3.56 -8.41 22.91
C PRO A 24 -2.59 -8.72 21.74
N VAL A 25 -1.32 -8.82 22.05
CA VAL A 25 -0.33 -9.51 21.23
C VAL A 25 -0.48 -11.01 21.50
N ILE A 26 -0.86 -11.80 20.49
CA ILE A 26 -1.13 -13.24 20.64
C ILE A 26 0.02 -14.13 20.14
N GLY A 27 1.07 -13.54 19.57
CA GLY A 27 2.27 -14.25 19.10
C GLY A 27 3.14 -13.40 18.22
N GLY A 28 4.20 -13.99 17.70
CA GLY A 28 5.04 -13.43 16.64
C GLY A 28 4.52 -13.79 15.24
N THR A 29 5.22 -13.30 14.21
CA THR A 29 4.83 -13.57 12.81
C THR A 29 4.82 -15.06 12.47
N ASN A 30 5.59 -15.90 13.15
CA ASN A 30 5.60 -17.34 12.92
C ASN A 30 4.39 -18.09 13.52
N ASP A 31 3.66 -17.47 14.44
CA ASP A 31 2.48 -18.07 15.08
C ASP A 31 1.19 -17.84 14.26
N ILE A 32 1.23 -17.04 13.22
CA ILE A 32 0.06 -16.60 12.43
C ILE A 32 -0.76 -17.78 11.91
N LEU A 33 -0.13 -18.79 11.27
CA LEU A 33 -0.86 -19.94 10.71
C LEU A 33 -1.49 -20.82 11.80
N ASP A 34 -0.79 -21.00 12.92
CA ASP A 34 -1.32 -21.77 14.05
C ASP A 34 -2.52 -21.07 14.68
N GLU A 35 -2.45 -19.77 14.90
CA GLU A 35 -3.57 -18.99 15.44
C GLU A 35 -4.75 -18.90 14.43
N TYR A 36 -4.48 -18.80 13.12
CA TYR A 36 -5.52 -18.87 12.10
C TYR A 36 -6.25 -20.23 12.11
N SER A 37 -5.51 -21.33 12.25
CA SER A 37 -6.09 -22.68 12.33
C SER A 37 -7.02 -22.86 13.55
N LYS A 38 -6.76 -22.13 14.64
CA LYS A 38 -7.59 -22.07 15.85
C LYS A 38 -8.78 -21.12 15.72
N LYS A 39 -8.93 -20.44 14.57
CA LYS A 39 -9.97 -19.42 14.33
C LYS A 39 -9.89 -18.23 15.29
N SER A 40 -8.68 -17.81 15.65
CA SER A 40 -8.46 -16.66 16.51
C SER A 40 -8.71 -15.33 15.79
N PHE A 41 -8.74 -15.33 14.47
CA PHE A 41 -9.07 -14.20 13.59
C PHE A 41 -9.52 -14.74 12.21
N ASP A 42 -10.13 -13.88 11.39
CA ASP A 42 -10.67 -14.25 10.06
C ASP A 42 -9.79 -13.76 8.92
N GLU A 43 -9.24 -12.56 9.03
CA GLU A 43 -8.43 -11.90 8.01
C GLU A 43 -7.18 -11.26 8.60
N LEU A 44 -6.15 -11.09 7.78
CA LEU A 44 -4.88 -10.51 8.18
C LEU A 44 -4.68 -9.12 7.55
N LEU A 45 -4.19 -8.17 8.32
CA LEU A 45 -3.75 -6.86 7.83
C LEU A 45 -2.32 -6.60 8.26
N ILE A 46 -1.45 -6.17 7.33
CA ILE A 46 -0.05 -5.89 7.64
C ILE A 46 0.10 -4.42 8.05
N GLY A 47 0.43 -4.18 9.32
CA GLY A 47 0.70 -2.86 9.88
C GLY A 47 2.13 -2.33 9.68
N VAL A 48 2.98 -3.08 8.97
CA VAL A 48 4.38 -2.68 8.71
C VAL A 48 4.44 -1.48 7.78
N GLY A 49 5.14 -0.43 8.20
CA GLY A 49 5.23 0.85 7.48
C GLY A 49 6.25 0.85 6.33
N TYR A 50 6.31 1.98 5.62
CA TYR A 50 7.06 2.14 4.37
C TYR A 50 8.59 1.97 4.48
N ASN A 51 9.16 2.12 5.67
CA ASN A 51 10.59 1.90 5.89
C ASN A 51 10.99 0.41 5.76
N HIS A 52 10.02 -0.49 5.82
CA HIS A 52 10.22 -1.94 5.80
C HIS A 52 9.35 -2.62 4.72
N MET A 53 9.29 -2.04 3.52
CA MET A 53 8.47 -2.55 2.42
C MET A 53 8.83 -3.99 2.01
N ASN A 54 10.12 -4.37 2.12
CA ASN A 54 10.54 -5.76 1.87
C ASN A 54 9.94 -6.73 2.90
N THR A 55 9.94 -6.36 4.19
CA THR A 55 9.29 -7.16 5.24
C THR A 55 7.79 -7.27 4.99
N ARG A 56 7.15 -6.16 4.62
CA ARG A 56 5.74 -6.13 4.26
C ARG A 56 5.43 -7.06 3.09
N LYS A 57 6.25 -7.03 2.03
CA LYS A 57 6.15 -7.93 0.88
C LYS A 57 6.31 -9.40 1.31
N MET A 58 7.38 -9.72 2.04
CA MET A 58 7.65 -11.08 2.51
C MET A 58 6.49 -11.66 3.34
N LEU A 59 5.91 -10.87 4.24
CA LEU A 59 4.77 -11.29 5.06
C LEU A 59 3.54 -11.56 4.19
N PHE A 60 3.26 -10.69 3.22
CA PHE A 60 2.14 -10.91 2.30
C PHE A 60 2.37 -12.19 1.48
N GLU A 61 3.51 -12.34 0.84
CA GLU A 61 3.84 -13.51 0.00
C GLU A 61 3.83 -14.82 0.80
N LYS A 62 4.23 -14.78 2.08
CA LYS A 62 4.23 -15.96 2.96
C LYS A 62 2.83 -16.48 3.27
N TYR A 63 1.84 -15.60 3.39
CA TYR A 63 0.53 -15.98 3.95
C TYR A 63 -0.65 -15.84 2.99
N HIS A 64 -0.52 -15.16 1.85
CA HIS A 64 -1.66 -14.79 0.99
C HIS A 64 -2.38 -15.97 0.32
N ASN A 65 -1.75 -17.14 0.25
CA ASN A 65 -2.38 -18.36 -0.27
C ASN A 65 -3.21 -19.11 0.78
N ASP A 66 -2.92 -18.87 2.06
CA ASP A 66 -3.51 -19.63 3.18
C ASP A 66 -4.52 -18.79 3.98
N ILE A 67 -4.32 -17.47 4.02
CA ILE A 67 -5.11 -16.56 4.85
C ILE A 67 -5.62 -15.39 3.99
N PRO A 68 -6.92 -15.05 4.04
CA PRO A 68 -7.45 -13.85 3.43
C PRO A 68 -6.78 -12.60 4.00
N PHE A 69 -6.50 -11.64 3.14
CA PHE A 69 -5.97 -10.35 3.55
C PHE A 69 -7.05 -9.27 3.50
N TYR A 70 -7.26 -8.63 4.63
CA TYR A 70 -8.23 -7.55 4.78
C TYR A 70 -7.85 -6.34 3.90
N LYS A 71 -8.86 -5.80 3.22
CA LYS A 71 -8.76 -4.60 2.40
C LYS A 71 -9.37 -3.43 3.19
N PHE A 72 -8.54 -2.49 3.58
CA PHE A 72 -9.03 -1.32 4.31
C PHE A 72 -9.15 -0.10 3.39
N ILE A 73 -10.34 0.47 3.32
CA ILE A 73 -10.63 1.71 2.62
C ILE A 73 -11.36 2.63 3.60
N HIS A 74 -10.72 3.75 3.96
CA HIS A 74 -11.33 4.70 4.89
C HIS A 74 -12.61 5.31 4.31
N SER A 75 -13.66 5.45 5.13
CA SER A 75 -15.00 5.90 4.71
C SER A 75 -15.03 7.29 4.04
N SER A 76 -14.04 8.13 4.30
CA SER A 76 -13.91 9.44 3.65
C SER A 76 -13.29 9.42 2.25
N CYS A 77 -12.95 8.24 1.72
CA CYS A 77 -12.44 8.10 0.36
C CYS A 77 -13.59 8.09 -0.64
N TYR A 78 -13.36 8.68 -1.79
CA TYR A 78 -14.15 8.39 -2.97
C TYR A 78 -13.46 7.27 -3.76
N VAL A 79 -14.16 6.21 -4.03
CA VAL A 79 -13.69 5.11 -4.88
C VAL A 79 -14.77 4.85 -5.93
N ASP A 80 -14.41 5.02 -7.20
CA ASP A 80 -15.34 4.72 -8.30
C ASP A 80 -15.70 3.23 -8.30
N PRO A 81 -16.96 2.86 -8.55
CA PRO A 81 -17.40 1.47 -8.58
C PRO A 81 -16.68 0.58 -9.60
N SER A 82 -16.07 1.14 -10.63
CA SER A 82 -15.28 0.41 -11.62
C SER A 82 -13.84 0.14 -11.18
N ALA A 83 -13.38 0.74 -10.07
CA ALA A 83 -12.03 0.56 -9.60
C ALA A 83 -11.83 -0.85 -9.01
N GLU A 84 -10.72 -1.48 -9.36
CA GLU A 84 -10.30 -2.77 -8.86
C GLU A 84 -9.21 -2.58 -7.78
N ILE A 85 -9.43 -3.10 -6.57
CA ILE A 85 -8.50 -2.96 -5.45
C ILE A 85 -8.12 -4.34 -4.92
N GLY A 86 -6.83 -4.63 -4.90
CA GLY A 86 -6.27 -5.91 -4.48
C GLY A 86 -6.30 -6.15 -2.96
N ALA A 87 -6.09 -7.41 -2.57
CA ALA A 87 -6.08 -7.86 -1.19
C ALA A 87 -4.95 -7.23 -0.37
N GLY A 88 -5.17 -6.98 0.91
CA GLY A 88 -4.18 -6.39 1.81
C GLY A 88 -3.85 -4.91 1.54
N THR A 89 -4.56 -4.29 0.59
CA THR A 89 -4.38 -2.88 0.25
C THR A 89 -5.07 -1.99 1.27
N VAL A 90 -4.38 -0.92 1.65
CA VAL A 90 -4.85 0.07 2.62
C VAL A 90 -4.93 1.43 1.96
N ILE A 91 -6.11 2.05 2.00
CA ILE A 91 -6.36 3.40 1.48
C ILE A 91 -6.77 4.30 2.64
N TYR A 92 -5.90 5.24 2.95
CA TYR A 92 -6.06 6.19 4.05
C TYR A 92 -7.05 7.32 3.73
N PRO A 93 -7.43 8.13 4.73
CA PRO A 93 -8.49 9.15 4.58
C PRO A 93 -8.30 10.12 3.41
N ARG A 94 -9.44 10.53 2.83
CA ARG A 94 -9.55 11.59 1.82
C ARG A 94 -8.81 11.29 0.51
N CYS A 95 -8.62 10.03 0.17
CA CYS A 95 -8.14 9.64 -1.14
C CYS A 95 -9.27 9.64 -2.17
N VAL A 96 -8.91 9.90 -3.42
CA VAL A 96 -9.82 9.81 -4.58
C VAL A 96 -9.25 8.78 -5.55
N ILE A 97 -10.05 7.75 -5.83
CA ILE A 97 -9.73 6.68 -6.79
C ILE A 97 -10.79 6.75 -7.89
N ASP A 98 -10.38 7.12 -9.09
CA ASP A 98 -11.27 7.39 -10.21
C ASP A 98 -11.60 6.10 -10.99
N GLN A 99 -12.36 6.25 -12.08
CA GLN A 99 -12.85 5.15 -12.90
C GLN A 99 -11.73 4.28 -13.50
N ASN A 100 -11.99 2.98 -13.61
CA ASN A 100 -11.10 1.98 -14.20
C ASN A 100 -9.69 1.91 -13.59
N VAL A 101 -9.48 2.49 -12.42
CA VAL A 101 -8.19 2.39 -11.71
C VAL A 101 -7.98 0.97 -11.21
N LYS A 102 -6.76 0.44 -11.40
CA LYS A 102 -6.36 -0.88 -10.92
C LYS A 102 -5.26 -0.77 -9.89
N ILE A 103 -5.55 -1.17 -8.67
CA ILE A 103 -4.60 -1.18 -7.57
C ILE A 103 -4.30 -2.63 -7.21
N GLY A 104 -3.03 -3.01 -7.29
CA GLY A 104 -2.57 -4.35 -6.96
C GLY A 104 -2.71 -4.70 -5.48
N ASN A 105 -2.21 -5.87 -5.11
CA ASN A 105 -2.24 -6.36 -3.74
C ASN A 105 -1.24 -5.65 -2.83
N ASN A 106 -1.55 -5.57 -1.54
CA ASN A 106 -0.64 -5.09 -0.51
C ASN A 106 -0.06 -3.69 -0.78
N VAL A 107 -0.86 -2.82 -1.40
CA VAL A 107 -0.53 -1.43 -1.69
C VAL A 107 -0.92 -0.55 -0.49
N LEU A 108 -0.12 0.47 -0.20
CA LEU A 108 -0.46 1.53 0.75
C LEU A 108 -0.67 2.84 0.00
N ILE A 109 -1.87 3.40 0.09
CA ILE A 109 -2.18 4.73 -0.45
C ILE A 109 -2.46 5.65 0.73
N ASN A 110 -1.58 6.62 0.92
CA ASN A 110 -1.64 7.51 2.08
C ASN A 110 -2.58 8.69 1.84
N ILE A 111 -2.85 9.41 2.93
CA ILE A 111 -3.88 10.44 3.02
C ILE A 111 -3.86 11.44 1.87
N SER A 112 -5.05 11.85 1.42
CA SER A 112 -5.27 12.94 0.45
C SER A 112 -4.58 12.74 -0.90
N SER A 113 -4.30 11.49 -1.30
CA SER A 113 -3.77 11.18 -2.63
C SER A 113 -4.91 11.05 -3.64
N SER A 114 -4.67 11.46 -4.88
CA SER A 114 -5.62 11.36 -5.98
C SER A 114 -5.03 10.53 -7.13
N ILE A 115 -5.81 9.57 -7.62
CA ILE A 115 -5.43 8.66 -8.69
C ILE A 115 -6.50 8.75 -9.75
N ALA A 116 -6.15 9.33 -10.90
CA ALA A 116 -7.07 9.54 -11.99
C ALA A 116 -7.29 8.26 -12.81
N HIS A 117 -8.28 8.33 -13.67
CA HIS A 117 -8.85 7.24 -14.45
C HIS A 117 -7.81 6.41 -15.25
N ASP A 118 -8.14 5.14 -15.47
CA ASP A 118 -7.36 4.20 -16.31
C ASP A 118 -5.90 4.01 -15.84
N THR A 119 -5.60 4.31 -14.57
CA THR A 119 -4.27 4.20 -13.96
C THR A 119 -4.09 2.85 -13.27
N THR A 120 -2.90 2.28 -13.40
CA THR A 120 -2.52 1.03 -12.71
C THR A 120 -1.44 1.31 -11.66
N ILE A 121 -1.61 0.75 -10.45
CA ILE A 121 -0.61 0.75 -9.39
C ILE A 121 -0.25 -0.69 -9.05
N GLY A 122 1.00 -1.06 -9.31
CA GLY A 122 1.52 -2.41 -9.09
C GLY A 122 1.59 -2.81 -7.63
N THR A 123 1.53 -4.11 -7.41
CA THR A 123 1.56 -4.79 -6.11
C THR A 123 2.75 -4.32 -5.24
N HIS A 124 2.56 -4.28 -3.92
CA HIS A 124 3.57 -3.87 -2.95
C HIS A 124 4.09 -2.44 -3.09
N SER A 125 3.38 -1.56 -3.77
CA SER A 125 3.75 -0.15 -3.91
C SER A 125 3.28 0.70 -2.74
N PHE A 126 3.95 1.81 -2.53
CA PHE A 126 3.60 2.80 -1.50
C PHE A 126 3.42 4.18 -2.14
N ILE A 127 2.23 4.72 -2.01
CA ILE A 127 1.89 6.07 -2.43
C ILE A 127 1.86 6.96 -1.18
N SER A 128 2.81 7.88 -1.08
CA SER A 128 2.93 8.78 0.07
C SER A 128 1.79 9.79 0.14
N PRO A 129 1.66 10.58 1.23
CA PRO A 129 0.61 11.59 1.34
C PRO A 129 0.60 12.61 0.19
N CYS A 130 -0.60 13.07 -0.20
CA CYS A 130 -0.80 14.14 -1.16
C CYS A 130 -0.17 13.91 -2.54
N VAL A 131 -0.03 12.68 -2.97
CA VAL A 131 0.44 12.35 -4.33
C VAL A 131 -0.70 12.57 -5.32
N SER A 132 -0.40 13.19 -6.46
CA SER A 132 -1.33 13.39 -7.56
C SER A 132 -0.86 12.60 -8.78
N ILE A 133 -1.69 11.67 -9.25
CA ILE A 133 -1.43 10.81 -10.40
C ILE A 133 -2.51 11.08 -11.44
N ALA A 134 -2.10 11.52 -12.63
CA ALA A 134 -3.00 11.77 -13.75
C ALA A 134 -3.45 10.46 -14.42
N GLY A 135 -4.26 10.57 -15.47
CA GLY A 135 -4.82 9.38 -16.15
C GLY A 135 -3.80 8.60 -16.99
N PHE A 136 -4.10 7.32 -17.25
CA PHE A 136 -3.29 6.42 -18.07
C PHE A 136 -1.86 6.23 -17.57
N VAL A 137 -1.65 6.31 -16.27
CA VAL A 137 -0.33 6.06 -15.65
C VAL A 137 -0.19 4.59 -15.29
N ASP A 138 0.98 4.02 -15.55
CA ASP A 138 1.31 2.63 -15.21
C ASP A 138 2.50 2.57 -14.26
N ILE A 139 2.22 2.48 -12.98
CA ILE A 139 3.24 2.29 -11.93
C ILE A 139 3.42 0.80 -11.69
N LYS A 140 4.62 0.28 -11.98
CA LYS A 140 4.94 -1.12 -11.75
C LYS A 140 5.08 -1.44 -10.27
N GLU A 141 5.40 -2.69 -9.95
CA GLU A 141 5.46 -3.20 -8.57
C GLU A 141 6.55 -2.54 -7.71
N GLN A 142 6.36 -2.58 -6.39
CA GLN A 142 7.35 -2.18 -5.39
C GLN A 142 7.85 -0.73 -5.52
N CYS A 143 7.08 0.14 -6.17
CA CYS A 143 7.41 1.55 -6.27
C CYS A 143 7.08 2.31 -4.98
N ILE A 144 7.88 3.33 -4.67
CA ILE A 144 7.62 4.26 -3.58
C ILE A 144 7.52 5.66 -4.18
N ILE A 145 6.30 6.18 -4.23
CA ILE A 145 6.05 7.54 -4.73
C ILE A 145 6.07 8.50 -3.54
N GLY A 146 7.05 9.39 -3.54
CA GLY A 146 7.32 10.32 -2.43
C GLY A 146 6.20 11.33 -2.19
N ILE A 147 6.15 11.85 -0.99
CA ILE A 147 5.14 12.82 -0.56
C ILE A 147 5.03 14.00 -1.54
N ASN A 148 3.78 14.40 -1.85
CA ASN A 148 3.48 15.54 -2.73
C ASN A 148 4.12 15.43 -4.13
N SER A 149 4.37 14.22 -4.62
CA SER A 149 4.80 14.00 -6.00
C SER A 149 3.64 14.16 -6.96
N ILE A 150 3.95 14.59 -8.18
CA ILE A 150 3.02 14.72 -9.29
C ILE A 150 3.50 13.83 -10.44
N ILE A 151 2.60 13.02 -11.00
CA ILE A 151 2.87 12.21 -12.18
C ILE A 151 1.87 12.64 -13.25
N ILE A 152 2.38 13.16 -14.38
CA ILE A 152 1.51 13.56 -15.50
C ILE A 152 0.95 12.32 -16.22
N ASP A 153 0.00 12.56 -17.12
CA ASP A 153 -0.68 11.52 -17.87
C ASP A 153 0.23 10.72 -18.83
N ASN A 154 -0.19 9.48 -19.13
CA ASN A 154 0.50 8.58 -20.06
C ASN A 154 1.94 8.22 -19.68
N ILE A 155 2.25 8.16 -18.38
CA ILE A 155 3.58 7.83 -17.85
C ILE A 155 3.64 6.37 -17.40
N SER A 156 4.74 5.69 -17.73
CA SER A 156 5.11 4.40 -17.14
C SER A 156 6.29 4.56 -16.19
N ILE A 157 6.20 3.93 -15.02
CA ILE A 157 7.25 3.92 -13.99
C ILE A 157 7.65 2.46 -13.72
N THR A 158 8.92 2.14 -13.98
CA THR A 158 9.45 0.79 -13.81
C THR A 158 9.48 0.35 -12.34
N GLU A 159 9.48 -0.96 -12.13
CA GLU A 159 9.44 -1.58 -10.80
C GLU A 159 10.53 -1.10 -9.85
N GLY A 160 10.22 -1.03 -8.56
CA GLY A 160 11.16 -0.67 -7.52
C GLY A 160 11.68 0.77 -7.59
N THR A 161 11.10 1.62 -8.43
CA THR A 161 11.42 3.05 -8.51
C THR A 161 11.00 3.77 -7.23
N ARG A 162 11.80 4.74 -6.83
CA ARG A 162 11.48 5.66 -5.72
C ARG A 162 11.52 7.10 -6.21
N THR A 163 10.51 7.88 -5.86
CA THR A 163 10.56 9.34 -6.04
C THR A 163 10.79 10.04 -4.70
N GLY A 164 11.57 11.11 -4.69
CA GLY A 164 11.65 12.00 -3.53
C GLY A 164 10.39 12.84 -3.37
N GLY A 165 10.27 13.53 -2.22
CA GLY A 165 9.13 14.43 -2.01
C GLY A 165 9.10 15.58 -3.00
N GLY A 166 7.90 15.98 -3.45
CA GLY A 166 7.70 17.08 -4.41
C GLY A 166 8.23 16.82 -5.82
N THR A 167 8.51 15.57 -6.16
CA THR A 167 9.02 15.21 -7.50
C THR A 167 7.90 15.32 -8.54
N VAL A 168 8.21 15.93 -9.70
CA VAL A 168 7.30 16.02 -10.84
C VAL A 168 7.79 15.13 -11.98
N VAL A 169 7.10 14.01 -12.22
CA VAL A 169 7.44 13.05 -13.26
C VAL A 169 6.72 13.44 -14.55
N ILE A 170 7.50 13.80 -15.58
CA ILE A 170 7.02 14.27 -16.89
C ILE A 170 7.47 13.37 -18.06
N LYS A 171 8.13 12.26 -17.77
CA LYS A 171 8.60 11.26 -18.76
C LYS A 171 8.60 9.89 -18.12
N ASN A 172 8.53 8.85 -18.94
CA ASN A 172 8.68 7.48 -18.47
C ASN A 172 9.96 7.31 -17.66
N ILE A 173 9.88 6.49 -16.63
CA ILE A 173 11.03 6.06 -15.84
C ILE A 173 11.28 4.60 -16.19
N GLU A 174 12.35 4.36 -16.94
CA GLU A 174 12.71 3.02 -17.46
C GLU A 174 13.79 2.33 -16.62
N GLU A 175 14.54 3.10 -15.84
CA GLU A 175 15.59 2.58 -14.96
C GLU A 175 15.17 2.68 -13.50
N LYS A 176 15.32 1.57 -12.76
CA LYS A 176 15.07 1.51 -11.32
C LYS A 176 16.03 2.41 -10.57
N GLY A 177 15.51 3.21 -9.65
CA GLY A 177 16.36 4.06 -8.82
C GLY A 177 15.60 5.15 -8.09
N LEU A 178 16.33 6.12 -7.56
CA LEU A 178 15.79 7.30 -6.89
C LEU A 178 15.75 8.47 -7.88
N TYR A 179 14.57 9.07 -7.99
CA TYR A 179 14.32 10.25 -8.82
C TYR A 179 13.86 11.41 -7.94
N VAL A 180 14.39 12.60 -8.18
CA VAL A 180 14.02 13.81 -7.41
C VAL A 180 13.89 15.03 -8.31
N GLY A 181 13.12 16.00 -7.85
CA GLY A 181 13.05 17.35 -8.42
C GLY A 181 11.90 17.59 -9.38
N ASN A 182 11.84 18.80 -9.90
CA ASN A 182 10.89 19.26 -10.91
C ASN A 182 11.67 19.86 -12.10
N PRO A 183 11.74 19.17 -13.24
CA PRO A 183 11.27 17.80 -13.47
C PRO A 183 12.14 16.75 -12.78
N ALA A 184 11.58 15.54 -12.65
CA ALA A 184 12.26 14.38 -12.06
C ALA A 184 13.59 14.06 -12.75
N ARG A 185 14.65 13.84 -11.95
CA ARG A 185 15.97 13.45 -12.43
C ARG A 185 16.48 12.28 -11.61
N PHE A 186 17.14 11.35 -12.29
CA PHE A 186 17.81 10.21 -11.65
C PHE A 186 18.92 10.68 -10.71
N VAL A 187 19.02 10.08 -9.54
CA VAL A 187 20.05 10.38 -8.52
C VAL A 187 20.95 9.18 -8.27
N LYS A 188 20.37 7.99 -8.09
CA LYS A 188 21.09 6.74 -7.81
C LYS A 188 20.18 5.51 -7.96
#